data_5270ab3f214c0b9dea0002a1957749f6
#
_entry.id   5270ab3f214c0b9dea0002a1957749f6
#
_cell.length_a   1.000
_cell.length_b   1.000
_cell.length_c   1.000
_cell.angle_alpha   90.00
_cell.angle_beta   90.00
_cell.angle_gamma   90.00
#
_symmetry.space_group_name_H-M   'P 1'
#
loop_
_entity.id
_entity.type
_entity.pdbx_description
1 polymer ?
#
loop_
_entity_poly.entity_id
_entity_poly.type
_entity_poly.pdbx_seq_one_letter_code
_entity_poly.pdbx_strand_id
1 'polypeptide(L)'
;MFKNIFKNFQGNLFGGITAGIVALPLALAFGVQSGLGPSAGLYGAIMIGFFASLFGGTNTQISGPTAPMTAVSMVIIAGIVAANNGDLDLALPFILLVFLLAGLFQIILGVLGFGKYIKYIPYPVVSGFMTAIGVIILVTQLLPMVGYYTTDDTQFIDSFKPQAQEVLLDKILKDEAGEGILVLENFKETVVRAEKITPNEITAEATILAKTAGSGVLGALKRFPSALGQIQWLEFM
;
A
#
# COMPACT_ATOMS: atom_id res chain seq x y z
N MET A 1 24.64 24.87 -11.80
CA MET A 1 24.18 23.49 -11.77
C MET A 1 24.17 22.86 -13.16
N PHE A 2 23.61 23.46 -14.18
CA PHE A 2 23.51 22.90 -15.54
C PHE A 2 24.85 22.73 -16.31
N LYS A 3 25.92 23.45 -15.97
CA LYS A 3 27.19 23.44 -16.69
C LYS A 3 27.99 22.13 -16.59
N ASN A 4 27.65 21.25 -15.65
CA ASN A 4 28.36 19.98 -15.43
C ASN A 4 27.58 18.73 -15.91
N ILE A 5 26.32 18.87 -16.34
CA ILE A 5 25.46 17.74 -16.76
C ILE A 5 26.07 17.02 -17.98
N PHE A 6 26.67 17.77 -18.89
CA PHE A 6 27.28 17.21 -20.11
C PHE A 6 28.74 16.78 -19.95
N LYS A 7 29.37 17.05 -18.80
CA LYS A 7 30.80 16.80 -18.61
C LYS A 7 31.16 15.31 -18.54
N ASN A 8 30.19 14.45 -18.23
CA ASN A 8 30.34 12.99 -18.22
C ASN A 8 29.05 12.30 -18.71
N PHE A 9 28.59 12.70 -19.89
CA PHE A 9 27.29 12.27 -20.42
C PHE A 9 27.17 10.74 -20.51
N GLN A 10 28.20 10.05 -20.99
CA GLN A 10 28.20 8.58 -21.10
C GLN A 10 28.07 7.93 -19.72
N GLY A 11 28.87 8.33 -18.74
CA GLY A 11 28.80 7.79 -17.38
C GLY A 11 27.43 8.04 -16.73
N ASN A 12 26.88 9.23 -16.90
CA ASN A 12 25.57 9.59 -16.37
C ASN A 12 24.45 8.81 -17.06
N LEU A 13 24.54 8.57 -18.38
CA LEU A 13 23.57 7.81 -19.14
C LEU A 13 23.56 6.32 -18.71
N PHE A 14 24.74 5.69 -18.65
CA PHE A 14 24.83 4.29 -18.21
C PHE A 14 24.42 4.13 -16.75
N GLY A 15 24.82 5.05 -15.87
CA GLY A 15 24.37 5.06 -14.48
C GLY A 15 22.87 5.20 -14.35
N GLY A 16 22.26 6.09 -15.13
CA GLY A 16 20.81 6.29 -15.15
C GLY A 16 20.03 5.06 -15.65
N ILE A 17 20.52 4.43 -16.74
CA ILE A 17 19.90 3.19 -17.26
C ILE A 17 19.99 2.06 -16.25
N THR A 18 21.18 1.83 -15.67
CA THR A 18 21.38 0.78 -14.66
C THR A 18 20.47 1.00 -13.44
N ALA A 19 20.39 2.24 -12.97
CA ALA A 19 19.54 2.60 -11.88
C ALA A 19 18.05 2.42 -12.21
N GLY A 20 17.63 2.78 -13.43
CA GLY A 20 16.26 2.59 -13.91
C GLY A 20 15.87 1.10 -13.94
N ILE A 21 16.75 0.23 -14.47
CA ILE A 21 16.50 -1.21 -14.50
C ILE A 21 16.28 -1.78 -13.10
N VAL A 22 17.06 -1.36 -12.11
CA VAL A 22 16.91 -1.79 -10.72
C VAL A 22 15.67 -1.18 -10.05
N ALA A 23 15.35 0.06 -10.38
CA ALA A 23 14.21 0.76 -9.79
C ALA A 23 12.84 0.27 -10.29
N LEU A 24 12.76 -0.25 -11.53
CA LEU A 24 11.50 -0.72 -12.12
C LEU A 24 10.78 -1.80 -11.29
N PRO A 25 11.41 -2.94 -10.95
CA PRO A 25 10.76 -3.96 -10.15
C PRO A 25 10.33 -3.45 -8.77
N LEU A 26 11.15 -2.60 -8.14
CA LEU A 26 10.83 -1.99 -6.85
C LEU A 26 9.62 -1.05 -6.93
N ALA A 27 9.55 -0.25 -8.00
CA ALA A 27 8.44 0.66 -8.23
C ALA A 27 7.11 -0.10 -8.40
N LEU A 28 7.14 -1.17 -9.22
CA LEU A 28 5.97 -2.03 -9.42
C LEU A 28 5.54 -2.72 -8.12
N ALA A 29 6.49 -3.30 -7.39
CA ALA A 29 6.22 -3.98 -6.12
C ALA A 29 5.61 -3.04 -5.07
N PHE A 30 6.16 -1.85 -4.90
CA PHE A 30 5.63 -0.86 -3.95
C PHE A 30 4.30 -0.25 -4.42
N GLY A 31 4.07 -0.16 -5.73
CA GLY A 31 2.77 0.22 -6.28
C GLY A 31 1.68 -0.78 -5.91
N VAL A 32 1.95 -2.07 -6.08
CA VAL A 32 1.02 -3.15 -5.66
C VAL A 32 0.82 -3.12 -4.14
N GLN A 33 1.91 -3.01 -3.38
CA GLN A 33 1.86 -3.00 -1.92
C GLN A 33 1.07 -1.79 -1.36
N SER A 34 1.12 -0.64 -2.03
CA SER A 34 0.37 0.55 -1.62
C SER A 34 -1.15 0.41 -1.77
N GLY A 35 -1.62 -0.56 -2.55
CA GLY A 35 -3.03 -0.75 -2.87
C GLY A 35 -3.53 0.03 -4.10
N LEU A 36 -2.70 0.91 -4.69
CA LEU A 36 -3.05 1.69 -5.90
C LEU A 36 -2.70 0.97 -7.22
N GLY A 37 -1.99 -0.16 -7.11
CA GLY A 37 -1.61 -0.95 -8.26
C GLY A 37 -0.22 -0.62 -8.84
N PRO A 38 0.31 -1.50 -9.72
CA PRO A 38 1.68 -1.41 -10.23
C PRO A 38 1.92 -0.16 -11.08
N SER A 39 0.93 0.26 -11.86
CA SER A 39 1.02 1.46 -12.70
C SER A 39 1.23 2.74 -11.88
N ALA A 40 0.51 2.89 -10.76
CA ALA A 40 0.69 4.04 -9.87
C ALA A 40 2.11 4.09 -9.29
N GLY A 41 2.67 2.94 -8.91
CA GLY A 41 4.06 2.85 -8.45
C GLY A 41 5.07 3.25 -9.54
N LEU A 42 4.84 2.81 -10.77
CA LEU A 42 5.71 3.13 -11.91
C LEU A 42 5.69 4.63 -12.23
N TYR A 43 4.51 5.23 -12.39
CA TYR A 43 4.39 6.67 -12.62
C TYR A 43 4.99 7.50 -11.47
N GLY A 44 4.74 7.08 -10.22
CA GLY A 44 5.35 7.71 -9.05
C GLY A 44 6.87 7.67 -9.09
N ALA A 45 7.48 6.54 -9.42
CA ALA A 45 8.94 6.40 -9.53
C ALA A 45 9.54 7.28 -10.63
N ILE A 46 8.89 7.35 -11.80
CA ILE A 46 9.33 8.21 -12.92
C ILE A 46 9.29 9.68 -12.50
N MET A 47 8.19 10.14 -11.91
CA MET A 47 8.02 11.52 -11.48
C MET A 47 9.00 11.90 -10.35
N ILE A 48 9.13 11.05 -9.33
CA ILE A 48 10.09 11.28 -8.24
C ILE A 48 11.51 11.31 -8.79
N GLY A 49 11.89 10.35 -9.63
CA GLY A 49 13.23 10.27 -10.22
C GLY A 49 13.56 11.53 -11.04
N PHE A 50 12.62 11.99 -11.86
CA PHE A 50 12.77 13.18 -12.67
C PHE A 50 12.91 14.46 -11.82
N PHE A 51 11.96 14.73 -10.93
CA PHE A 51 11.98 15.95 -10.12
C PHE A 51 13.14 15.95 -9.10
N ALA A 52 13.45 14.80 -8.50
CA ALA A 52 14.56 14.71 -7.58
C ALA A 52 15.92 14.92 -8.28
N SER A 53 16.09 14.45 -9.52
CA SER A 53 17.29 14.71 -10.30
C SER A 53 17.43 16.18 -10.71
N LEU A 54 16.29 16.84 -10.96
CA LEU A 54 16.25 18.24 -11.36
C LEU A 54 16.53 19.19 -10.19
N PHE A 55 15.96 18.93 -9.01
CA PHE A 55 16.05 19.77 -7.82
C PHE A 55 16.97 19.20 -6.74
N GLY A 56 17.41 17.96 -6.89
CA GLY A 56 18.23 17.27 -5.90
C GLY A 56 19.63 17.83 -5.77
N GLY A 57 20.22 17.67 -4.58
CA GLY A 57 21.50 18.27 -4.20
C GLY A 57 22.71 17.33 -4.22
N THR A 58 22.56 16.03 -4.51
CA THR A 58 23.66 15.05 -4.47
C THR A 58 23.90 14.43 -5.82
N ASN A 59 25.18 14.21 -6.18
CA ASN A 59 25.58 13.72 -7.50
C ASN A 59 25.42 12.19 -7.67
N THR A 60 25.18 11.45 -6.58
CA THR A 60 25.24 9.99 -6.55
C THR A 60 24.00 9.34 -5.93
N GLN A 61 22.93 10.11 -5.70
CA GLN A 61 21.71 9.63 -5.09
C GLN A 61 20.61 9.44 -6.14
N ILE A 62 19.86 8.35 -6.03
CA ILE A 62 18.63 8.11 -6.75
C ILE A 62 17.48 8.19 -5.76
N SER A 63 16.46 8.96 -6.10
CA SER A 63 15.23 9.04 -5.33
C SER A 63 14.17 8.14 -5.96
N GLY A 64 13.50 7.37 -5.14
CA GLY A 64 12.47 6.43 -5.57
C GLY A 64 11.56 6.04 -4.40
N PRO A 65 10.57 5.18 -4.65
CA PRO A 65 9.71 4.66 -3.60
C PRO A 65 10.53 3.89 -2.56
N THR A 66 10.13 3.99 -1.31
CA THR A 66 10.82 3.33 -0.19
C THR A 66 9.83 2.51 0.64
N ALA A 67 10.26 1.37 1.14
CA ALA A 67 9.42 0.47 1.94
C ALA A 67 8.75 1.14 3.15
N PRO A 68 9.43 1.98 3.96
CA PRO A 68 8.80 2.68 5.09
C PRO A 68 7.66 3.60 4.67
N MET A 69 7.87 4.38 3.61
CA MET A 69 6.84 5.29 3.11
C MET A 69 5.68 4.51 2.51
N THR A 70 5.95 3.41 1.81
CA THR A 70 4.90 2.55 1.25
C THR A 70 4.06 1.92 2.35
N ALA A 71 4.66 1.47 3.46
CA ALA A 71 3.93 0.91 4.60
C ALA A 71 2.98 1.94 5.23
N VAL A 72 3.43 3.18 5.42
CA VAL A 72 2.58 4.27 5.93
C VAL A 72 1.48 4.61 4.93
N SER A 73 1.84 4.72 3.65
CA SER A 73 0.89 5.04 2.58
C SER A 73 -0.21 3.99 2.47
N MET A 74 0.14 2.70 2.57
CA MET A 74 -0.83 1.59 2.53
C MET A 74 -1.91 1.73 3.62
N VAL A 75 -1.52 2.07 4.85
CA VAL A 75 -2.47 2.24 5.95
C VAL A 75 -3.41 3.43 5.68
N ILE A 76 -2.86 4.55 5.21
CA ILE A 76 -3.64 5.74 4.88
C ILE A 76 -4.62 5.46 3.73
N ILE A 77 -4.14 4.85 2.65
CA ILE A 77 -4.96 4.50 1.48
C ILE A 77 -6.07 3.54 1.89
N ALA A 78 -5.75 2.48 2.62
CA ALA A 78 -6.73 1.51 3.10
C ALA A 78 -7.80 2.16 3.98
N GLY A 79 -7.41 3.09 4.87
CA GLY A 79 -8.35 3.83 5.70
C GLY A 79 -9.28 4.73 4.89
N ILE A 80 -8.77 5.44 3.88
CA ILE A 80 -9.59 6.32 3.02
C ILE A 80 -10.54 5.49 2.13
N VAL A 81 -10.05 4.38 1.57
CA VAL A 81 -10.88 3.47 0.75
C VAL A 81 -12.00 2.87 1.61
N ALA A 82 -11.69 2.43 2.84
CA ALA A 82 -12.69 1.92 3.76
C ALA A 82 -13.75 2.98 4.13
N ALA A 83 -13.33 4.24 4.33
CA ALA A 83 -14.24 5.35 4.61
C ALA A 83 -15.15 5.71 3.41
N ASN A 84 -14.80 5.30 2.20
CA ASN A 84 -15.57 5.48 0.97
C ASN A 84 -16.19 4.14 0.49
N ASN A 85 -16.64 3.30 1.42
CA ASN A 85 -17.34 2.04 1.17
C ASN A 85 -16.58 1.05 0.26
N GLY A 86 -15.24 1.13 0.25
CA GLY A 86 -14.39 0.29 -0.58
C GLY A 86 -14.25 0.78 -2.03
N ASP A 87 -14.90 1.87 -2.41
CA ASP A 87 -14.82 2.45 -3.75
C ASP A 87 -13.52 3.26 -3.92
N LEU A 88 -12.65 2.75 -4.78
CA LEU A 88 -11.36 3.39 -5.06
C LEU A 88 -11.52 4.70 -5.84
N ASP A 89 -12.49 4.77 -6.76
CA ASP A 89 -12.70 5.96 -7.60
C ASP A 89 -13.19 7.14 -6.75
N LEU A 90 -14.08 6.89 -5.80
CA LEU A 90 -14.51 7.89 -4.82
C LEU A 90 -13.40 8.26 -3.82
N ALA A 91 -12.56 7.31 -3.46
CA ALA A 91 -11.45 7.52 -2.53
C ALA A 91 -10.25 8.27 -3.15
N LEU A 92 -10.03 8.13 -4.46
CA LEU A 92 -8.87 8.70 -5.17
C LEU A 92 -8.65 10.21 -4.94
N PRO A 93 -9.66 11.09 -5.03
CA PRO A 93 -9.46 12.52 -4.77
C PRO A 93 -8.96 12.80 -3.36
N PHE A 94 -9.46 12.09 -2.36
CA PHE A 94 -9.04 12.24 -0.96
C PHE A 94 -7.61 11.73 -0.75
N ILE A 95 -7.26 10.59 -1.37
CA ILE A 95 -5.91 10.04 -1.35
C ILE A 95 -4.93 11.06 -1.95
N LEU A 96 -5.23 11.60 -3.13
CA LEU A 96 -4.40 12.60 -3.78
C LEU A 96 -4.24 13.88 -2.94
N LEU A 97 -5.33 14.34 -2.31
CA LEU A 97 -5.31 15.51 -1.44
C LEU A 97 -4.38 15.28 -0.23
N VAL A 98 -4.46 14.13 0.42
CA VAL A 98 -3.60 13.80 1.58
C VAL A 98 -2.12 13.77 1.17
N PHE A 99 -1.78 13.15 0.03
CA PHE A 99 -0.40 13.13 -0.44
C PHE A 99 0.08 14.50 -0.90
N LEU A 100 -0.77 15.32 -1.50
CA LEU A 100 -0.45 16.70 -1.86
C LEU A 100 -0.15 17.53 -0.61
N LEU A 101 -0.99 17.43 0.43
CA LEU A 101 -0.76 18.13 1.71
C LEU A 101 0.52 17.64 2.39
N ALA A 102 0.78 16.34 2.37
CA ALA A 102 2.02 15.78 2.92
C ALA A 102 3.25 16.32 2.19
N GLY A 103 3.20 16.38 0.85
CA GLY A 103 4.28 16.98 0.05
C GLY A 103 4.49 18.46 0.34
N LEU A 104 3.41 19.24 0.44
CA LEU A 104 3.47 20.64 0.81
C LEU A 104 4.10 20.83 2.21
N PHE A 105 3.69 20.02 3.17
CA PHE A 105 4.26 20.06 4.51
C PHE A 105 5.75 19.72 4.52
N GLN A 106 6.19 18.74 3.72
CA GLN A 106 7.62 18.44 3.56
C GLN A 106 8.39 19.60 2.97
N ILE A 107 7.84 20.32 1.99
CA ILE A 107 8.48 21.53 1.43
C ILE A 107 8.63 22.60 2.52
N ILE A 108 7.57 22.84 3.30
CA ILE A 108 7.62 23.81 4.41
C ILE A 108 8.71 23.45 5.42
N LEU A 109 8.77 22.18 5.85
CA LEU A 109 9.82 21.71 6.76
C LEU A 109 11.22 21.85 6.17
N GLY A 110 11.36 21.60 4.85
CA GLY A 110 12.63 21.81 4.13
C GLY A 110 13.07 23.26 4.13
N VAL A 111 12.17 24.19 3.81
CA VAL A 111 12.43 25.65 3.80
C VAL A 111 12.76 26.15 5.21
N LEU A 112 12.07 25.66 6.24
CA LEU A 112 12.35 25.99 7.64
C LEU A 112 13.68 25.39 8.14
N GLY A 113 14.34 24.56 7.34
CA GLY A 113 15.62 23.95 7.66
C GLY A 113 15.56 22.88 8.76
N PHE A 114 14.40 22.22 8.93
CA PHE A 114 14.24 21.15 9.92
C PHE A 114 15.17 19.95 9.67
N GLY A 115 15.66 19.76 8.45
CA GLY A 115 16.65 18.73 8.12
C GLY A 115 17.93 18.77 8.99
N LYS A 116 18.31 19.93 9.52
CA LYS A 116 19.45 20.04 10.44
C LYS A 116 19.28 19.29 11.76
N TYR A 117 18.04 19.01 12.16
CA TYR A 117 17.75 18.31 13.41
C TYR A 117 17.96 16.80 13.29
N ILE A 118 18.05 16.23 12.08
CA ILE A 118 18.36 14.81 11.84
C ILE A 118 19.66 14.39 12.54
N LYS A 119 20.64 15.28 12.66
CA LYS A 119 21.90 15.01 13.36
C LYS A 119 21.74 14.66 14.86
N TYR A 120 20.61 14.98 15.45
CA TYR A 120 20.31 14.64 16.85
C TYR A 120 19.73 13.22 17.03
N ILE A 121 19.36 12.56 15.93
CA ILE A 121 18.88 11.18 15.98
C ILE A 121 20.10 10.27 16.15
N PRO A 122 20.20 9.51 17.26
CA PRO A 122 21.32 8.60 17.49
C PRO A 122 21.38 7.52 16.44
N TYR A 123 22.58 7.19 15.97
CA TYR A 123 22.78 6.13 14.96
C TYR A 123 22.11 4.78 15.31
N PRO A 124 22.12 4.31 16.58
CA PRO A 124 21.44 3.07 16.94
C PRO A 124 19.93 3.07 16.64
N VAL A 125 19.26 4.22 16.76
CA VAL A 125 17.84 4.36 16.44
C VAL A 125 17.61 4.17 14.94
N VAL A 126 18.43 4.83 14.11
CA VAL A 126 18.35 4.70 12.64
C VAL A 126 18.65 3.27 12.21
N SER A 127 19.70 2.66 12.77
CA SER A 127 20.09 1.28 12.47
C SER A 127 19.00 0.29 12.89
N GLY A 128 18.44 0.43 14.11
CA GLY A 128 17.34 -0.41 14.58
C GLY A 128 16.10 -0.30 13.71
N PHE A 129 15.73 0.91 13.30
CA PHE A 129 14.61 1.16 12.40
C PHE A 129 14.80 0.48 11.03
N MET A 130 15.99 0.63 10.41
CA MET A 130 16.30 0.01 9.12
C MET A 130 16.30 -1.52 9.22
N THR A 131 16.85 -2.07 10.32
CA THR A 131 16.85 -3.52 10.56
C THR A 131 15.43 -4.04 10.73
N ALA A 132 14.59 -3.36 11.51
CA ALA A 132 13.19 -3.74 11.70
C ALA A 132 12.42 -3.76 10.38
N ILE A 133 12.61 -2.75 9.53
CA ILE A 133 12.01 -2.72 8.19
C ILE A 133 12.50 -3.90 7.34
N GLY A 134 13.80 -4.18 7.34
CA GLY A 134 14.36 -5.33 6.62
C GLY A 134 13.74 -6.66 7.06
N VAL A 135 13.58 -6.86 8.36
CA VAL A 135 12.92 -8.06 8.91
C VAL A 135 11.44 -8.11 8.51
N ILE A 136 10.72 -6.99 8.60
CA ILE A 136 9.31 -6.91 8.18
C ILE A 136 9.16 -7.30 6.71
N ILE A 137 9.99 -6.73 5.83
CA ILE A 137 9.96 -7.04 4.40
C ILE A 137 10.25 -8.52 4.17
N LEU A 138 11.29 -9.05 4.80
CA LEU A 138 11.66 -10.45 4.67
C LEU A 138 10.50 -11.36 5.07
N VAL A 139 9.90 -11.14 6.23
CA VAL A 139 8.80 -11.97 6.72
C VAL A 139 7.55 -11.85 5.83
N THR A 140 7.20 -10.65 5.39
CA THR A 140 6.01 -10.43 4.55
C THR A 140 6.19 -10.95 3.13
N GLN A 141 7.42 -11.05 2.63
CA GLN A 141 7.71 -11.55 1.29
C GLN A 141 7.96 -13.07 1.24
N LEU A 142 8.09 -13.73 2.38
CA LEU A 142 8.30 -15.20 2.42
C LEU A 142 7.15 -15.96 1.74
N LEU A 143 5.90 -15.58 1.96
CA LEU A 143 4.74 -16.24 1.37
C LEU A 143 4.63 -16.01 -0.15
N PRO A 144 4.70 -14.75 -0.65
CA PRO A 144 4.76 -14.50 -2.08
C PRO A 144 5.96 -15.18 -2.76
N MET A 145 7.10 -15.27 -2.09
CA MET A 145 8.30 -15.91 -2.63
C MET A 145 8.10 -17.41 -2.92
N VAL A 146 7.20 -18.08 -2.20
CA VAL A 146 6.85 -19.49 -2.43
C VAL A 146 5.57 -19.64 -3.27
N GLY A 147 5.13 -18.57 -3.96
CA GLY A 147 3.95 -18.58 -4.83
C GLY A 147 2.61 -18.60 -4.07
N TYR A 148 2.61 -18.29 -2.78
CA TYR A 148 1.39 -18.24 -2.00
C TYR A 148 0.85 -16.82 -1.89
N TYR A 149 -0.31 -16.59 -2.47
CA TYR A 149 -1.04 -15.33 -2.37
C TYR A 149 -2.35 -15.53 -1.60
N THR A 150 -2.59 -14.67 -0.62
CA THR A 150 -3.81 -14.74 0.22
C THR A 150 -5.09 -14.52 -0.56
N THR A 151 -5.01 -13.86 -1.71
CA THR A 151 -6.13 -13.60 -2.62
C THR A 151 -6.57 -14.84 -3.39
N ASP A 152 -5.70 -15.84 -3.49
CA ASP A 152 -5.95 -17.05 -4.28
C ASP A 152 -6.34 -18.23 -3.39
N ASP A 153 -6.21 -18.08 -2.08
CA ASP A 153 -6.58 -19.09 -1.08
C ASP A 153 -8.08 -19.02 -0.77
N THR A 154 -8.87 -19.79 -1.55
CA THR A 154 -10.32 -19.85 -1.42
C THR A 154 -10.77 -20.33 -0.04
N GLN A 155 -10.06 -21.29 0.58
CA GLN A 155 -10.41 -21.79 1.91
C GLN A 155 -10.26 -20.70 2.98
N PHE A 156 -9.22 -19.86 2.82
CA PHE A 156 -9.04 -18.76 3.73
C PHE A 156 -10.08 -17.66 3.52
N ILE A 157 -10.38 -17.30 2.28
CA ILE A 157 -11.44 -16.34 1.97
C ILE A 157 -12.78 -16.83 2.53
N ASP A 158 -13.10 -18.12 2.35
CA ASP A 158 -14.31 -18.70 2.85
C ASP A 158 -14.46 -18.63 4.38
N SER A 159 -13.35 -18.69 5.11
CA SER A 159 -13.37 -18.52 6.57
C SER A 159 -13.81 -17.12 7.03
N PHE A 160 -13.71 -16.11 6.16
CA PHE A 160 -14.15 -14.74 6.43
C PHE A 160 -15.56 -14.41 5.95
N LYS A 161 -16.24 -15.32 5.23
CA LYS A 161 -17.61 -15.09 4.75
C LYS A 161 -18.61 -14.75 5.85
N PRO A 162 -18.62 -15.42 7.03
CA PRO A 162 -19.53 -15.06 8.11
C PRO A 162 -19.28 -13.62 8.62
N GLN A 163 -18.02 -13.24 8.76
CA GLN A 163 -17.64 -11.89 9.20
C GLN A 163 -17.96 -10.84 8.13
N ALA A 164 -17.78 -11.19 6.85
CA ALA A 164 -18.13 -10.31 5.73
C ALA A 164 -19.63 -10.01 5.68
N GLN A 165 -20.48 -11.01 5.96
CA GLN A 165 -21.91 -10.81 6.06
C GLN A 165 -22.27 -9.84 7.20
N GLU A 166 -21.64 -10.00 8.36
CA GLU A 166 -21.85 -9.11 9.50
C GLU A 166 -21.43 -7.66 9.18
N VAL A 167 -20.29 -7.47 8.53
CA VAL A 167 -19.80 -6.15 8.10
C VAL A 167 -20.72 -5.51 7.08
N LEU A 168 -21.23 -6.28 6.11
CA LEU A 168 -22.17 -5.78 5.11
C LEU A 168 -23.50 -5.37 5.75
N LEU A 169 -24.00 -6.16 6.67
CA LEU A 169 -25.21 -5.82 7.44
C LEU A 169 -25.01 -4.55 8.28
N ASP A 170 -23.86 -4.43 8.96
CA ASP A 170 -23.52 -3.23 9.74
C ASP A 170 -23.37 -1.98 8.86
N LYS A 171 -22.86 -2.11 7.63
CA LYS A 171 -22.82 -1.02 6.64
C LYS A 171 -24.23 -0.56 6.26
N ILE A 172 -25.14 -1.48 5.92
CA ILE A 172 -26.53 -1.17 5.59
C ILE A 172 -27.22 -0.46 6.76
N LEU A 173 -27.05 -0.96 7.98
CA LEU A 173 -27.64 -0.36 9.19
C LEU A 173 -27.08 1.04 9.48
N LYS A 174 -25.80 1.28 9.22
CA LYS A 174 -25.17 2.60 9.40
C LYS A 174 -25.61 3.60 8.35
N ASP A 175 -25.74 3.19 7.10
CA ASP A 175 -26.24 4.05 6.04
C ASP A 175 -27.68 4.48 6.32
N GLU A 176 -28.55 3.57 6.78
CA GLU A 176 -29.93 3.88 7.16
C GLU A 176 -30.01 4.76 8.42
N ALA A 177 -29.13 4.54 9.41
CA ALA A 177 -29.04 5.39 10.59
C ALA A 177 -28.58 6.82 10.25
N GLY A 178 -27.70 6.98 9.25
CA GLY A 178 -27.24 8.28 8.74
C GLY A 178 -28.33 9.07 8.00
N GLU A 179 -29.28 8.39 7.37
CA GLU A 179 -30.43 8.98 6.70
C GLU A 179 -31.61 9.28 7.65
N GLY A 180 -31.47 8.99 8.94
CA GLY A 180 -32.52 9.24 9.95
C GLY A 180 -33.71 8.28 9.88
N ILE A 181 -33.55 7.15 9.20
CA ILE A 181 -34.62 6.20 8.87
C ILE A 181 -34.82 5.11 9.95
N LEU A 182 -34.29 5.26 11.15
CA LEU A 182 -34.56 4.34 12.27
C LEU A 182 -36.00 4.46 12.82
N VAL A 183 -36.98 4.43 11.92
CA VAL A 183 -38.38 4.32 12.29
C VAL A 183 -38.81 2.87 11.99
N LEU A 184 -39.49 2.24 12.94
CA LEU A 184 -40.04 0.89 12.84
C LEU A 184 -40.80 0.57 11.54
N GLU A 185 -41.19 1.60 10.80
CA GLU A 185 -41.91 1.51 9.53
C GLU A 185 -41.02 1.03 8.38
N ASN A 186 -39.69 1.32 8.42
CA ASN A 186 -38.74 0.97 7.37
C ASN A 186 -37.96 -0.33 7.65
N PHE A 187 -38.19 -0.99 8.77
CA PHE A 187 -37.56 -2.29 9.08
C PHE A 187 -37.76 -3.32 7.96
N LYS A 188 -38.89 -3.26 7.24
CA LYS A 188 -39.15 -4.11 6.08
C LYS A 188 -38.19 -3.82 4.92
N GLU A 189 -37.84 -2.56 4.68
CA GLU A 189 -36.89 -2.19 3.61
C GLU A 189 -35.47 -2.62 3.97
N THR A 190 -35.07 -2.50 5.22
CA THR A 190 -33.78 -2.98 5.73
C THR A 190 -33.65 -4.50 5.55
N VAL A 191 -34.71 -5.25 5.89
CA VAL A 191 -34.75 -6.71 5.67
C VAL A 191 -34.66 -7.06 4.18
N VAL A 192 -35.38 -6.35 3.32
CA VAL A 192 -35.34 -6.56 1.86
C VAL A 192 -33.96 -6.21 1.28
N ARG A 193 -33.29 -5.17 1.79
CA ARG A 193 -31.91 -4.86 1.39
C ARG A 193 -30.92 -5.91 1.89
N ALA A 194 -31.08 -6.40 3.11
CA ALA A 194 -30.27 -7.48 3.67
C ALA A 194 -30.45 -8.80 2.89
N GLU A 195 -31.66 -9.13 2.44
CA GLU A 195 -31.94 -10.28 1.57
C GLU A 195 -31.33 -10.12 0.15
N LYS A 196 -31.06 -8.90 -0.29
CA LYS A 196 -30.44 -8.62 -1.60
C LYS A 196 -28.92 -8.74 -1.59
N ILE A 197 -28.27 -8.97 -0.44
CA ILE A 197 -26.82 -9.19 -0.39
C ILE A 197 -26.50 -10.42 -1.24
N THR A 198 -25.80 -10.20 -2.34
CA THR A 198 -25.44 -11.28 -3.26
C THR A 198 -24.26 -12.10 -2.73
N PRO A 199 -24.18 -13.41 -3.05
CA PRO A 199 -23.01 -14.21 -2.71
C PRO A 199 -21.68 -13.63 -3.23
N ASN A 200 -21.75 -12.88 -4.33
CA ASN A 200 -20.58 -12.21 -4.91
C ASN A 200 -20.10 -11.05 -4.03
N GLU A 201 -20.99 -10.24 -3.46
CA GLU A 201 -20.65 -9.16 -2.53
C GLU A 201 -20.05 -9.72 -1.24
N ILE A 202 -20.61 -10.80 -0.71
CA ILE A 202 -20.05 -11.49 0.46
C ILE A 202 -18.63 -11.98 0.16
N THR A 203 -18.40 -12.57 -1.01
CA THR A 203 -17.10 -13.07 -1.40
C THR A 203 -16.10 -11.92 -1.62
N ALA A 204 -16.54 -10.82 -2.20
CA ALA A 204 -15.71 -9.62 -2.39
C ALA A 204 -15.29 -9.02 -1.04
N GLU A 205 -16.22 -8.82 -0.11
CA GLU A 205 -15.91 -8.31 1.23
C GLU A 205 -15.04 -9.29 2.03
N ALA A 206 -15.32 -10.61 1.95
CA ALA A 206 -14.50 -11.65 2.55
C ALA A 206 -13.06 -11.63 2.01
N THR A 207 -12.86 -11.36 0.72
CA THR A 207 -11.54 -11.21 0.11
C THR A 207 -10.80 -9.99 0.66
N ILE A 208 -11.50 -8.88 0.87
CA ILE A 208 -10.92 -7.67 1.47
C ILE A 208 -10.50 -7.95 2.93
N LEU A 209 -11.36 -8.58 3.71
CA LEU A 209 -11.07 -8.97 5.09
C LEU A 209 -9.90 -9.96 5.17
N ALA A 210 -9.90 -10.97 4.31
CA ALA A 210 -8.82 -11.94 4.20
C ALA A 210 -7.48 -11.26 3.83
N LYS A 211 -7.48 -10.36 2.85
CA LYS A 211 -6.32 -9.57 2.47
C LYS A 211 -5.79 -8.73 3.64
N THR A 212 -6.69 -8.08 4.37
CA THR A 212 -6.33 -7.27 5.53
C THR A 212 -5.76 -8.11 6.67
N ALA A 213 -6.41 -9.23 7.00
CA ALA A 213 -5.95 -10.16 8.04
C ALA A 213 -4.67 -10.91 7.65
N GLY A 214 -4.47 -11.19 6.36
CA GLY A 214 -3.27 -11.81 5.83
C GLY A 214 -2.11 -10.84 5.64
N SER A 215 -2.37 -9.54 5.62
CA SER A 215 -1.33 -8.52 5.50
C SER A 215 -0.56 -8.34 6.82
N GLY A 216 0.73 -8.05 6.70
CA GLY A 216 1.59 -7.80 7.84
C GLY A 216 2.30 -9.05 8.39
N VAL A 217 3.20 -8.80 9.36
CA VAL A 217 4.12 -9.82 9.91
C VAL A 217 3.37 -10.96 10.61
N LEU A 218 2.37 -10.62 11.42
CA LEU A 218 1.58 -11.62 12.16
C LEU A 218 0.75 -12.50 11.22
N GLY A 219 0.16 -11.92 10.18
CA GLY A 219 -0.57 -12.63 9.15
C GLY A 219 0.33 -13.61 8.39
N ALA A 220 1.51 -13.17 7.97
CA ALA A 220 2.48 -13.98 7.27
C ALA A 220 2.99 -15.15 8.14
N LEU A 221 3.37 -14.89 9.39
CA LEU A 221 3.87 -15.92 10.31
C LEU A 221 2.80 -16.97 10.65
N LYS A 222 1.56 -16.55 10.90
CA LYS A 222 0.47 -17.47 11.24
C LYS A 222 0.13 -18.41 10.10
N ARG A 223 0.36 -17.98 8.86
CA ARG A 223 0.03 -18.73 7.65
C ARG A 223 1.17 -19.54 7.08
N PHE A 224 2.38 -19.27 7.49
CA PHE A 224 3.55 -19.98 7.00
C PHE A 224 3.40 -21.51 7.05
N PRO A 225 2.85 -22.13 8.13
CA PRO A 225 2.65 -23.57 8.18
C PRO A 225 1.63 -24.10 7.17
N SER A 226 0.53 -23.37 6.92
CA SER A 226 -0.50 -23.76 5.96
C SER A 226 -0.05 -23.54 4.51
N ALA A 227 0.73 -22.51 4.26
CA ALA A 227 1.30 -22.22 2.94
C ALA A 227 2.30 -23.30 2.50
N LEU A 228 3.04 -23.94 3.42
CA LEU A 228 3.97 -25.02 3.08
C LEU A 228 3.31 -26.19 2.33
N GLY A 229 2.01 -26.43 2.56
CA GLY A 229 1.24 -27.47 1.85
C GLY A 229 0.77 -27.06 0.44
N GLN A 230 0.84 -25.78 0.11
CA GLN A 230 0.33 -25.20 -1.14
C GLN A 230 1.43 -24.60 -2.03
N ILE A 231 2.69 -24.92 -1.75
CA ILE A 231 3.85 -24.39 -2.50
C ILE A 231 3.74 -24.76 -3.98
N GLN A 232 3.70 -23.76 -4.82
CA GLN A 232 3.79 -23.92 -6.27
C GLN A 232 5.25 -23.97 -6.69
N TRP A 233 5.83 -25.16 -6.70
CA TRP A 233 7.23 -25.40 -7.08
C TRP A 233 7.61 -24.91 -8.49
N LEU A 234 6.60 -24.71 -9.35
CA LEU A 234 6.79 -24.21 -10.72
C LEU A 234 7.20 -22.74 -10.81
N GLU A 235 6.89 -21.92 -9.80
CA GLU A 235 7.32 -20.51 -9.78
C GLU A 235 8.76 -20.33 -9.27
N PHE A 236 9.36 -21.40 -8.77
CA PHE A 236 10.74 -21.41 -8.27
C PHE A 236 11.80 -21.66 -9.37
N MET A 237 11.39 -22.04 -10.58
CA MET A 237 12.27 -22.29 -11.74
C MET A 237 12.26 -21.12 -12.72
#